data_f15241cd88f7554b4c412f7366df0293
#
_entry.id   f15241cd88f7554b4c412f7366df0293
#
_cell.length_a   1.000
_cell.length_b   1.000
_cell.length_c   1.000
_cell.angle_alpha   90.00
_cell.angle_beta   90.00
_cell.angle_gamma   90.00
#
_symmetry.space_group_name_H-M   'P 1'
#
loop_
_entity.id
_entity.type
_entity.pdbx_description
1 polymer ?
#
loop_
_entity_poly.entity_id
_entity_poly.type
_entity_poly.pdbx_seq_one_letter_code
_entity_poly.pdbx_strand_id
1 'polypeptide(L)'
;QQSDVYLGNPNLKKANTEIQFTEENVKEFLKCKDDPVYFARQYIKIVNVDEGLVPFEMWPFQEKLIKNFHKNRFNICMMPRQTGKSTTSVSYLLHYAIFNDNINIGILANKAATARDLLGRLQTAYENLPKWMQQGIVAWNKGSMDLDNGSKIMAASTSAAAVRGMTFNIIFLDEFAFVPNHIADDFFSSVYPTISSGKSTKIIIVSTPKGMNHFYRMWHDAEKGRNEYVPTEVHWSEVPGRDAKWKAQTIANTSEQQFKVEFECEFLGSVDTLIAPSKLKAMAYNDPVQTLSLIHI
;
A
#
# COMPACT_ATOMS: atom_id res chain seq x y z
N GLN A 1 33.49 19.66 -15.77
CA GLN A 1 32.11 19.30 -16.18
C GLN A 1 31.40 18.70 -14.99
N GLN A 2 30.37 19.40 -14.49
CA GLN A 2 29.52 18.83 -13.45
C GLN A 2 28.79 17.63 -14.08
N SER A 3 28.91 16.47 -13.43
CA SER A 3 28.24 15.25 -13.89
C SER A 3 26.72 15.40 -13.74
N ASP A 4 25.95 15.10 -14.80
CA ASP A 4 24.47 15.15 -14.83
C ASP A 4 23.83 13.97 -14.06
N VAL A 5 24.67 13.15 -13.43
CA VAL A 5 24.26 11.96 -12.69
C VAL A 5 24.54 12.11 -11.19
N TYR A 6 23.66 11.55 -10.36
CA TYR A 6 23.78 11.60 -8.91
C TYR A 6 24.85 10.61 -8.43
N LEU A 7 25.87 11.15 -7.73
CA LEU A 7 27.00 10.37 -7.17
C LEU A 7 27.64 9.36 -8.15
N GLY A 8 27.67 9.72 -9.43
CA GLY A 8 28.29 8.87 -10.48
C GLY A 8 27.42 7.69 -10.96
N ASN A 9 26.19 7.55 -10.46
CA ASN A 9 25.27 6.51 -10.93
C ASN A 9 24.60 6.93 -12.26
N PRO A 10 24.86 6.23 -13.38
CA PRO A 10 24.33 6.61 -14.69
C PRO A 10 22.81 6.49 -14.78
N ASN A 11 22.16 5.76 -13.86
CA ASN A 11 20.71 5.57 -13.84
C ASN A 11 19.97 6.66 -13.05
N LEU A 12 20.67 7.52 -12.33
CA LEU A 12 20.08 8.57 -11.49
C LEU A 12 20.39 9.95 -12.06
N LYS A 13 19.35 10.69 -12.44
CA LYS A 13 19.47 12.10 -12.79
C LYS A 13 19.77 12.93 -11.54
N LYS A 14 20.78 13.78 -11.59
CA LYS A 14 21.09 14.71 -10.51
C LYS A 14 20.07 15.86 -10.48
N ALA A 15 19.81 16.41 -9.31
CA ALA A 15 18.99 17.60 -9.11
C ALA A 15 19.52 18.79 -9.94
N ASN A 16 18.61 19.61 -10.42
CA ASN A 16 18.87 20.80 -11.25
C ASN A 16 19.62 20.50 -12.56
N THR A 17 19.50 19.27 -13.08
CA THR A 17 20.01 18.94 -14.42
C THR A 17 18.98 19.36 -15.47
N GLU A 18 19.36 20.28 -16.35
CA GLU A 18 18.53 20.69 -17.47
C GLU A 18 18.41 19.55 -18.50
N ILE A 19 17.18 19.29 -18.94
CA ILE A 19 16.88 18.35 -20.01
C ILE A 19 16.11 19.08 -21.10
N GLN A 20 16.53 18.92 -22.33
CA GLN A 20 15.77 19.40 -23.48
C GLN A 20 14.63 18.40 -23.74
N PHE A 21 13.41 18.88 -23.60
CA PHE A 21 12.21 18.12 -23.94
C PHE A 21 11.87 18.30 -25.43
N THR A 22 11.61 17.20 -26.10
CA THR A 22 10.96 17.22 -27.40
C THR A 22 9.44 17.40 -27.22
N GLU A 23 8.73 17.81 -28.26
CA GLU A 23 7.26 17.87 -28.24
C GLU A 23 6.62 16.53 -27.88
N GLU A 24 7.23 15.43 -28.32
CA GLU A 24 6.79 14.06 -28.02
C GLU A 24 6.96 13.76 -26.53
N ASN A 25 8.10 14.13 -25.93
CA ASN A 25 8.32 13.95 -24.49
C ASN A 25 7.28 14.73 -23.68
N VAL A 26 6.93 15.95 -24.08
CA VAL A 26 5.92 16.75 -23.38
C VAL A 26 4.54 16.09 -23.46
N LYS A 27 4.13 15.63 -24.64
CA LYS A 27 2.85 14.93 -24.84
C LYS A 27 2.78 13.66 -24.02
N GLU A 28 3.86 12.87 -24.04
CA GLU A 28 3.95 11.62 -23.31
C GLU A 28 3.97 11.85 -21.78
N PHE A 29 4.68 12.88 -21.30
CA PHE A 29 4.69 13.27 -19.89
C PHE A 29 3.29 13.63 -19.39
N LEU A 30 2.55 14.45 -20.17
CA LEU A 30 1.17 14.83 -19.82
C LEU A 30 0.24 13.61 -19.80
N LYS A 31 0.36 12.71 -20.77
CA LYS A 31 -0.42 11.48 -20.81
C LYS A 31 -0.16 10.59 -19.59
N CYS A 32 1.11 10.44 -19.22
CA CYS A 32 1.49 9.70 -18.01
C CYS A 32 0.99 10.35 -16.73
N LYS A 33 1.03 11.70 -16.67
CA LYS A 33 0.50 12.46 -15.53
C LYS A 33 -0.98 12.22 -15.32
N ASP A 34 -1.75 12.21 -16.39
CA ASP A 34 -3.21 12.08 -16.33
C ASP A 34 -3.69 10.64 -16.12
N ASP A 35 -2.88 9.65 -16.53
CA ASP A 35 -3.22 8.24 -16.42
C ASP A 35 -2.13 7.42 -15.72
N PRO A 36 -2.27 7.17 -14.40
CA PRO A 36 -1.30 6.38 -13.64
C PRO A 36 -1.24 4.90 -14.08
N VAL A 37 -2.31 4.36 -14.68
CA VAL A 37 -2.30 3.00 -15.24
C VAL A 37 -1.46 2.95 -16.51
N TYR A 38 -1.64 3.93 -17.39
CA TYR A 38 -0.82 4.06 -18.59
C TYR A 38 0.68 4.20 -18.23
N PHE A 39 1.00 5.09 -17.29
CA PHE A 39 2.37 5.24 -16.78
C PHE A 39 2.94 3.92 -16.29
N ALA A 40 2.21 3.19 -15.46
CA ALA A 40 2.69 1.93 -14.91
C ALA A 40 2.94 0.88 -16.00
N ARG A 41 2.06 0.75 -16.99
CA ARG A 41 2.21 -0.18 -18.11
C ARG A 41 3.40 0.13 -19.01
N GLN A 42 3.64 1.40 -19.27
CA GLN A 42 4.65 1.81 -20.25
C GLN A 42 6.06 1.90 -19.64
N TYR A 43 6.16 2.32 -18.38
CA TYR A 43 7.44 2.75 -17.80
C TYR A 43 7.89 1.97 -16.57
N ILE A 44 6.97 1.32 -15.85
CA ILE A 44 7.36 0.57 -14.66
C ILE A 44 7.95 -0.79 -15.05
N LYS A 45 9.13 -1.05 -14.52
CA LYS A 45 9.78 -2.37 -14.56
C LYS A 45 9.84 -2.94 -13.16
N ILE A 46 9.67 -4.23 -13.07
CA ILE A 46 9.68 -5.00 -11.83
C ILE A 46 10.71 -6.13 -11.90
N VAL A 47 11.18 -6.55 -10.74
CA VAL A 47 12.05 -7.72 -10.65
C VAL A 47 11.18 -8.97 -10.51
N ASN A 48 11.20 -9.80 -11.54
CA ASN A 48 10.63 -11.14 -11.53
C ASN A 48 11.70 -12.13 -11.07
N VAL A 49 11.33 -13.13 -10.27
CA VAL A 49 12.27 -14.11 -9.71
C VAL A 49 12.92 -14.98 -10.81
N ASP A 50 12.15 -15.29 -11.84
CA ASP A 50 12.60 -16.20 -12.92
C ASP A 50 13.22 -15.47 -14.11
N GLU A 51 12.75 -14.27 -14.43
CA GLU A 51 13.09 -13.54 -15.66
C GLU A 51 13.93 -12.28 -15.40
N GLY A 52 14.16 -11.91 -14.14
CA GLY A 52 14.89 -10.71 -13.77
C GLY A 52 14.06 -9.44 -13.93
N LEU A 53 14.62 -8.40 -14.58
CA LEU A 53 13.94 -7.12 -14.74
C LEU A 53 13.02 -7.15 -15.98
N VAL A 54 11.70 -7.09 -15.75
CA VAL A 54 10.66 -7.17 -16.78
C VAL A 54 9.69 -5.98 -16.71
N PRO A 55 8.99 -5.65 -17.81
CA PRO A 55 7.87 -4.70 -17.75
C PRO A 55 6.79 -5.15 -16.78
N PHE A 56 6.11 -4.18 -16.14
CA PHE A 56 5.02 -4.49 -15.23
C PHE A 56 3.72 -4.75 -16.01
N GLU A 57 3.51 -5.99 -16.38
CA GLU A 57 2.25 -6.45 -16.98
C GLU A 57 1.20 -6.64 -15.89
N MET A 58 0.32 -5.63 -15.74
CA MET A 58 -0.68 -5.62 -14.70
C MET A 58 -1.87 -6.52 -15.01
N TRP A 59 -2.31 -7.22 -13.99
CA TRP A 59 -3.59 -7.92 -13.99
C TRP A 59 -4.76 -6.93 -13.83
N PRO A 60 -5.99 -7.28 -14.27
CA PRO A 60 -7.13 -6.36 -14.22
C PRO A 60 -7.42 -5.78 -12.83
N PHE A 61 -7.27 -6.57 -11.76
CA PHE A 61 -7.48 -6.09 -10.40
C PHE A 61 -6.40 -5.09 -9.95
N GLN A 62 -5.16 -5.22 -10.43
CA GLN A 62 -4.08 -4.27 -10.13
C GLN A 62 -4.34 -2.91 -10.77
N GLU A 63 -4.87 -2.89 -11.99
CA GLU A 63 -5.30 -1.64 -12.62
C GLU A 63 -6.46 -0.98 -11.88
N LYS A 64 -7.43 -1.79 -11.44
CA LYS A 64 -8.54 -1.31 -10.61
C LYS A 64 -8.03 -0.69 -9.31
N LEU A 65 -7.02 -1.29 -8.66
CA LEU A 65 -6.39 -0.72 -7.47
C LEU A 65 -5.79 0.65 -7.73
N ILE A 66 -4.97 0.80 -8.78
CA ILE A 66 -4.35 2.09 -9.14
C ILE A 66 -5.44 3.15 -9.40
N LYS A 67 -6.50 2.81 -10.13
CA LYS A 67 -7.62 3.71 -10.37
C LYS A 67 -8.32 4.12 -9.08
N ASN A 68 -8.53 3.18 -8.15
CA ASN A 68 -9.12 3.46 -6.85
C ASN A 68 -8.23 4.37 -5.99
N PHE A 69 -6.92 4.13 -5.95
CA PHE A 69 -5.97 4.98 -5.24
C PHE A 69 -5.95 6.41 -5.81
N HIS A 70 -6.06 6.52 -7.13
CA HIS A 70 -6.07 7.83 -7.79
C HIS A 70 -7.36 8.60 -7.52
N LYS A 71 -8.50 7.93 -7.62
CA LYS A 71 -9.83 8.54 -7.47
C LYS A 71 -10.19 8.89 -6.03
N ASN A 72 -9.86 8.02 -5.06
CA ASN A 72 -10.35 8.12 -3.69
C ASN A 72 -9.27 8.61 -2.73
N ARG A 73 -9.67 9.37 -1.70
CA ARG A 73 -8.78 9.80 -0.62
C ARG A 73 -8.39 8.66 0.31
N PHE A 74 -9.35 7.83 0.68
CA PHE A 74 -9.18 6.76 1.65
C PHE A 74 -9.48 5.42 1.00
N ASN A 75 -8.50 4.52 1.04
CA ASN A 75 -8.62 3.18 0.47
C ASN A 75 -8.21 2.15 1.52
N ILE A 76 -8.99 1.10 1.65
CA ILE A 76 -8.66 -0.08 2.43
C ILE A 76 -8.78 -1.32 1.54
N CYS A 77 -7.67 -2.06 1.40
CA CYS A 77 -7.58 -3.18 0.47
C CYS A 77 -7.26 -4.46 1.23
N MET A 78 -8.13 -5.44 1.09
CA MET A 78 -7.92 -6.79 1.61
C MET A 78 -7.52 -7.70 0.46
N MET A 79 -6.32 -8.22 0.51
CA MET A 79 -5.73 -8.94 -0.62
C MET A 79 -4.97 -10.18 -0.16
N PRO A 80 -5.06 -11.29 -0.91
CA PRO A 80 -4.28 -12.49 -0.66
C PRO A 80 -2.77 -12.24 -0.76
N ARG A 81 -1.99 -13.18 -0.25
CA ARG A 81 -0.55 -13.19 -0.46
C ARG A 81 -0.20 -13.34 -1.94
N GLN A 82 0.95 -12.77 -2.34
CA GLN A 82 1.52 -12.90 -3.68
C GLN A 82 0.58 -12.44 -4.81
N THR A 83 -0.18 -11.38 -4.58
CA THR A 83 -1.03 -10.72 -5.57
C THR A 83 -0.37 -9.50 -6.21
N GLY A 84 0.90 -9.25 -5.90
CA GLY A 84 1.60 -8.05 -6.37
C GLY A 84 1.10 -6.74 -5.74
N LYS A 85 0.40 -6.82 -4.58
CA LYS A 85 -0.16 -5.64 -3.89
C LYS A 85 0.87 -4.54 -3.64
N SER A 86 2.05 -4.94 -3.13
CA SER A 86 3.14 -4.00 -2.81
C SER A 86 3.70 -3.34 -4.06
N THR A 87 3.92 -4.10 -5.12
CA THR A 87 4.42 -3.61 -6.42
C THR A 87 3.44 -2.63 -7.06
N THR A 88 2.16 -2.97 -7.07
CA THR A 88 1.08 -2.11 -7.59
C THR A 88 1.02 -0.79 -6.82
N SER A 89 1.08 -0.86 -5.49
CA SER A 89 1.04 0.33 -4.63
C SER A 89 2.26 1.21 -4.85
N VAL A 90 3.45 0.64 -4.86
CA VAL A 90 4.71 1.37 -5.11
C VAL A 90 4.71 2.07 -6.46
N SER A 91 4.17 1.44 -7.51
CA SER A 91 4.04 2.05 -8.84
C SER A 91 3.18 3.31 -8.80
N TYR A 92 2.07 3.28 -8.06
CA TYR A 92 1.22 4.45 -7.87
C TYR A 92 1.90 5.56 -7.04
N LEU A 93 2.60 5.19 -5.96
CA LEU A 93 3.32 6.16 -5.14
C LEU A 93 4.40 6.89 -5.93
N LEU A 94 5.14 6.17 -6.78
CA LEU A 94 6.15 6.74 -7.65
C LEU A 94 5.53 7.71 -8.66
N HIS A 95 4.43 7.32 -9.32
CA HIS A 95 3.66 8.19 -10.21
C HIS A 95 3.30 9.50 -9.50
N TYR A 96 2.72 9.41 -8.29
CA TYR A 96 2.26 10.58 -7.56
C TYR A 96 3.40 11.53 -7.20
N ALA A 97 4.55 11.01 -6.82
CA ALA A 97 5.74 11.81 -6.49
C ALA A 97 6.37 12.50 -7.71
N ILE A 98 6.35 11.84 -8.88
CA ILE A 98 6.96 12.39 -10.11
C ILE A 98 6.09 13.50 -10.71
N PHE A 99 4.78 13.29 -10.75
CA PHE A 99 3.86 14.16 -11.48
C PHE A 99 3.19 15.25 -10.65
N ASN A 100 3.52 15.34 -9.34
CA ASN A 100 3.05 16.39 -8.45
C ASN A 100 4.22 16.98 -7.66
N ASP A 101 4.21 18.29 -7.48
CA ASP A 101 5.28 18.99 -6.77
C ASP A 101 5.03 19.04 -5.26
N ASN A 102 6.12 19.06 -4.49
CA ASN A 102 6.09 19.22 -3.03
C ASN A 102 5.24 18.15 -2.30
N ILE A 103 5.33 16.91 -2.75
CA ILE A 103 4.58 15.78 -2.22
C ILE A 103 5.40 15.03 -1.18
N ASN A 104 4.85 14.86 0.03
CA ASN A 104 5.42 14.01 1.06
C ASN A 104 4.66 12.69 1.13
N ILE A 105 5.37 11.58 0.96
CA ILE A 105 4.84 10.22 0.99
C ILE A 105 5.49 9.44 2.13
N GLY A 106 4.67 8.87 3.02
CA GLY A 106 5.11 7.92 4.04
C GLY A 106 4.78 6.49 3.62
N ILE A 107 5.80 5.65 3.48
CA ILE A 107 5.68 4.20 3.32
C ILE A 107 5.86 3.58 4.70
N LEU A 108 4.80 3.06 5.28
CA LEU A 108 4.78 2.51 6.62
C LEU A 108 4.41 1.02 6.58
N ALA A 109 5.14 0.21 7.32
CA ALA A 109 4.88 -1.21 7.46
C ALA A 109 5.02 -1.64 8.92
N ASN A 110 4.60 -2.85 9.26
CA ASN A 110 4.75 -3.38 10.62
C ASN A 110 6.21 -3.44 11.10
N LYS A 111 7.17 -3.53 10.17
CA LYS A 111 8.62 -3.52 10.44
C LYS A 111 9.31 -2.50 9.52
N ALA A 112 10.27 -1.77 10.07
CA ALA A 112 11.07 -0.80 9.31
C ALA A 112 11.83 -1.45 8.13
N ALA A 113 12.28 -2.69 8.29
CA ALA A 113 12.94 -3.43 7.21
C ALA A 113 12.00 -3.67 6.01
N THR A 114 10.73 -4.02 6.27
CA THR A 114 9.72 -4.19 5.22
C THR A 114 9.42 -2.87 4.51
N ALA A 115 9.30 -1.78 5.25
CA ALA A 115 9.08 -0.46 4.66
C ALA A 115 10.27 -0.03 3.76
N ARG A 116 11.50 -0.29 4.19
CA ARG A 116 12.71 -0.04 3.38
C ARG A 116 12.79 -0.91 2.13
N ASP A 117 12.33 -2.18 2.20
CA ASP A 117 12.23 -3.04 1.01
C ASP A 117 11.25 -2.46 -0.02
N LEU A 118 10.11 -1.96 0.43
CA LEU A 118 9.13 -1.28 -0.44
C LEU A 118 9.71 -0.02 -1.09
N LEU A 119 10.42 0.81 -0.33
CA LEU A 119 11.13 1.96 -0.88
C LEU A 119 12.21 1.52 -1.89
N GLY A 120 12.94 0.45 -1.63
CA GLY A 120 13.92 -0.11 -2.55
C GLY A 120 13.30 -0.54 -3.88
N ARG A 121 12.10 -1.13 -3.87
CA ARG A 121 11.34 -1.46 -5.10
C ARG A 121 10.93 -0.19 -5.87
N LEU A 122 10.50 0.84 -5.16
CA LEU A 122 10.19 2.14 -5.76
C LEU A 122 11.44 2.76 -6.39
N GLN A 123 12.57 2.70 -5.72
CA GLN A 123 13.86 3.17 -6.21
C GLN A 123 14.30 2.41 -7.47
N THR A 124 14.14 1.09 -7.51
CA THR A 124 14.41 0.28 -8.69
C THR A 124 13.51 0.69 -9.87
N ALA A 125 12.23 0.92 -9.63
CA ALA A 125 11.32 1.41 -10.67
C ALA A 125 11.75 2.79 -11.18
N TYR A 126 12.14 3.71 -10.30
CA TYR A 126 12.64 5.04 -10.66
C TYR A 126 13.91 4.97 -11.53
N GLU A 127 14.89 4.14 -11.18
CA GLU A 127 16.16 3.97 -11.92
C GLU A 127 15.94 3.54 -13.37
N ASN A 128 14.84 2.85 -13.65
CA ASN A 128 14.47 2.35 -14.97
C ASN A 128 13.63 3.32 -15.80
N LEU A 129 13.27 4.48 -15.26
CA LEU A 129 12.58 5.51 -16.02
C LEU A 129 13.53 6.22 -16.98
N PRO A 130 13.05 6.66 -18.15
CA PRO A 130 13.85 7.50 -19.03
C PRO A 130 14.23 8.82 -18.34
N LYS A 131 15.42 9.32 -18.63
CA LYS A 131 15.98 10.51 -17.96
C LYS A 131 15.08 11.75 -18.06
N TRP A 132 14.40 11.93 -19.18
CA TRP A 132 13.47 13.04 -19.38
C TRP A 132 12.24 12.97 -18.48
N MET A 133 11.90 11.79 -17.95
CA MET A 133 10.78 11.60 -17.02
C MET A 133 11.21 11.68 -15.55
N GLN A 134 12.48 11.42 -15.26
CA GLN A 134 12.99 11.47 -13.90
C GLN A 134 12.99 12.91 -13.37
N GLN A 135 12.40 13.13 -12.19
CA GLN A 135 12.75 14.29 -11.36
C GLN A 135 14.17 14.06 -10.81
N GLY A 136 14.98 15.10 -10.72
CA GLY A 136 16.36 14.95 -10.28
C GLY A 136 16.46 14.51 -8.81
N ILE A 137 17.51 13.78 -8.48
CA ILE A 137 17.75 13.28 -7.12
C ILE A 137 18.48 14.33 -6.29
N VAL A 138 17.90 14.72 -5.16
CA VAL A 138 18.49 15.56 -4.11
C VAL A 138 19.14 14.68 -3.03
N ALA A 139 18.41 13.64 -2.56
CA ALA A 139 18.90 12.67 -1.60
C ALA A 139 18.40 11.26 -1.94
N TRP A 140 19.26 10.27 -1.75
CA TRP A 140 18.99 8.89 -2.05
C TRP A 140 19.56 7.98 -0.97
N ASN A 141 18.70 7.44 -0.13
CA ASN A 141 19.08 6.62 1.03
C ASN A 141 18.22 5.34 1.09
N LYS A 142 18.60 4.40 1.93
CA LYS A 142 17.80 3.18 2.20
C LYS A 142 16.44 3.47 2.85
N GLY A 143 16.31 4.61 3.52
CA GLY A 143 15.11 4.98 4.26
C GLY A 143 14.37 6.21 3.71
N SER A 144 14.96 6.91 2.73
CA SER A 144 14.35 8.11 2.15
C SER A 144 14.87 8.42 0.75
N MET A 145 14.07 9.17 0.00
CA MET A 145 14.36 9.64 -1.35
C MET A 145 13.76 11.04 -1.52
N ASP A 146 14.60 12.02 -1.87
CA ASP A 146 14.18 13.40 -2.09
C ASP A 146 14.41 13.79 -3.55
N LEU A 147 13.38 14.38 -4.15
CA LEU A 147 13.38 14.81 -5.55
C LEU A 147 13.48 16.33 -5.69
N ASP A 148 13.99 16.82 -6.81
CA ASP A 148 14.17 18.25 -7.07
C ASP A 148 12.86 19.01 -7.35
N ASN A 149 11.74 18.30 -7.59
CA ASN A 149 10.41 18.91 -7.57
C ASN A 149 9.85 19.15 -6.15
N GLY A 150 10.67 18.99 -5.11
CA GLY A 150 10.32 19.16 -3.71
C GLY A 150 9.62 17.94 -3.09
N SER A 151 9.40 16.88 -3.86
CA SER A 151 8.74 15.67 -3.34
C SER A 151 9.72 14.79 -2.53
N LYS A 152 9.20 14.20 -1.46
CA LYS A 152 9.96 13.35 -0.54
C LYS A 152 9.20 12.07 -0.25
N ILE A 153 9.92 10.96 -0.22
CA ILE A 153 9.39 9.64 0.13
C ILE A 153 10.22 9.09 1.27
N MET A 154 9.57 8.68 2.35
CA MET A 154 10.22 8.06 3.50
C MET A 154 9.65 6.70 3.81
N ALA A 155 10.47 5.82 4.39
CA ALA A 155 10.09 4.49 4.84
C ALA A 155 10.37 4.34 6.33
N ALA A 156 9.35 3.91 7.09
CA ALA A 156 9.48 3.69 8.54
C ALA A 156 8.54 2.56 9.01
N SER A 157 8.73 2.12 10.27
CA SER A 157 7.72 1.27 10.91
C SER A 157 6.47 2.08 11.24
N THR A 158 5.30 1.43 11.20
CA THR A 158 4.04 2.05 11.61
C THR A 158 4.06 2.37 13.10
N SER A 159 4.11 3.66 13.41
CA SER A 159 4.07 4.16 14.80
C SER A 159 3.61 5.61 14.82
N ALA A 160 3.07 6.06 15.95
CA ALA A 160 2.71 7.46 16.13
C ALA A 160 3.92 8.41 15.98
N ALA A 161 5.09 7.97 16.42
CA ALA A 161 6.34 8.74 16.31
C ALA A 161 6.77 8.97 14.84
N ALA A 162 6.50 8.02 13.96
CA ALA A 162 6.85 8.14 12.54
C ALA A 162 6.12 9.27 11.81
N VAL A 163 4.97 9.70 12.34
CA VAL A 163 4.08 10.68 11.68
C VAL A 163 3.95 11.99 12.44
N ARG A 164 4.36 12.04 13.71
CA ARG A 164 4.30 13.27 14.52
C ARG A 164 5.22 14.34 13.95
N GLY A 165 4.69 15.55 13.81
CA GLY A 165 5.44 16.70 13.31
C GLY A 165 5.74 16.68 11.81
N MET A 166 5.21 15.73 11.07
CA MET A 166 5.34 15.66 9.61
C MET A 166 3.98 15.87 8.93
N THR A 167 4.02 16.54 7.80
CA THR A 167 2.84 16.68 6.92
C THR A 167 2.99 15.71 5.76
N PHE A 168 1.99 14.85 5.57
CA PHE A 168 1.96 13.89 4.48
C PHE A 168 0.85 14.20 3.48
N ASN A 169 1.12 13.98 2.20
CA ASN A 169 0.13 13.97 1.13
C ASN A 169 -0.42 12.57 0.90
N ILE A 170 0.42 11.55 1.08
CA ILE A 170 0.01 10.14 1.07
C ILE A 170 0.66 9.42 2.25
N ILE A 171 -0.15 8.64 2.96
CA ILE A 171 0.31 7.63 3.92
C ILE A 171 -0.09 6.27 3.36
N PHE A 172 0.91 5.46 3.06
CA PHE A 172 0.73 4.07 2.63
C PHE A 172 1.07 3.13 3.79
N LEU A 173 0.11 2.30 4.16
CA LEU A 173 0.22 1.33 5.26
C LEU A 173 0.20 -0.08 4.68
N ASP A 174 1.35 -0.75 4.65
CA ASP A 174 1.48 -2.12 4.20
C ASP A 174 1.37 -3.11 5.37
N GLU A 175 0.69 -4.22 5.11
CA GLU A 175 0.47 -5.30 6.09
C GLU A 175 -0.07 -4.77 7.43
N PHE A 176 -1.02 -3.84 7.37
CA PHE A 176 -1.55 -3.14 8.55
C PHE A 176 -2.24 -4.06 9.55
N ALA A 177 -2.83 -5.18 9.12
CA ALA A 177 -3.40 -6.18 10.02
C ALA A 177 -2.38 -6.83 10.96
N PHE A 178 -1.07 -6.69 10.66
CA PHE A 178 0.01 -7.23 11.50
C PHE A 178 0.55 -6.22 12.52
N VAL A 179 0.05 -5.00 12.52
CA VAL A 179 0.38 -3.99 13.52
C VAL A 179 -0.39 -4.27 14.81
N PRO A 180 0.25 -4.31 15.99
CA PRO A 180 -0.43 -4.50 17.27
C PRO A 180 -1.53 -3.44 17.48
N ASN A 181 -2.66 -3.85 18.07
CA ASN A 181 -3.82 -2.98 18.24
C ASN A 181 -3.50 -1.64 18.95
N HIS A 182 -2.72 -1.68 20.03
CA HIS A 182 -2.36 -0.47 20.78
C HIS A 182 -1.52 0.51 19.96
N ILE A 183 -0.65 -0.01 19.06
CA ILE A 183 0.14 0.82 18.14
C ILE A 183 -0.77 1.39 17.04
N ALA A 184 -1.69 0.59 16.50
CA ALA A 184 -2.64 1.02 15.50
C ALA A 184 -3.57 2.13 16.03
N ASP A 185 -4.09 1.97 17.24
CA ASP A 185 -4.97 2.96 17.89
C ASP A 185 -4.22 4.29 18.16
N ASP A 186 -2.98 4.22 18.68
CA ASP A 186 -2.14 5.41 18.91
C ASP A 186 -1.74 6.09 17.59
N PHE A 187 -1.43 5.30 16.55
CA PHE A 187 -1.13 5.80 15.22
C PHE A 187 -2.29 6.61 14.65
N PHE A 188 -3.49 6.05 14.59
CA PHE A 188 -4.65 6.75 14.04
C PHE A 188 -5.07 7.97 14.86
N SER A 189 -4.97 7.92 16.18
CA SER A 189 -5.19 9.07 17.04
C SER A 189 -4.22 10.22 16.76
N SER A 190 -2.97 9.91 16.40
CA SER A 190 -1.94 10.89 16.08
C SER A 190 -2.02 11.43 14.65
N VAL A 191 -2.46 10.60 13.70
CA VAL A 191 -2.50 10.93 12.27
C VAL A 191 -3.78 11.65 11.88
N TYR A 192 -4.91 11.26 12.46
CA TYR A 192 -6.23 11.77 12.06
C TYR A 192 -6.35 13.29 12.09
N PRO A 193 -5.87 14.02 13.10
CA PRO A 193 -5.92 15.48 13.10
C PRO A 193 -5.16 16.10 11.91
N THR A 194 -4.03 15.51 11.53
CA THR A 194 -3.21 15.98 10.41
C THR A 194 -3.91 15.74 9.07
N ILE A 195 -4.59 14.62 8.93
CA ILE A 195 -5.30 14.23 7.72
C ILE A 195 -6.61 14.99 7.55
N SER A 196 -7.34 15.20 8.65
CA SER A 196 -8.63 15.90 8.63
C SER A 196 -8.49 17.37 8.25
N SER A 197 -7.35 17.99 8.52
CA SER A 197 -7.06 19.37 8.13
C SER A 197 -6.79 19.54 6.63
N GLY A 198 -6.37 18.48 5.92
CA GLY A 198 -6.07 18.49 4.50
C GLY A 198 -7.24 18.00 3.65
N LYS A 199 -7.48 18.65 2.48
CA LYS A 199 -8.55 18.23 1.55
C LYS A 199 -8.08 17.15 0.55
N SER A 200 -6.78 16.98 0.35
CA SER A 200 -6.18 16.13 -0.69
C SER A 200 -5.33 14.98 -0.13
N THR A 201 -5.08 14.94 1.17
CA THR A 201 -4.30 13.87 1.81
C THR A 201 -4.97 12.50 1.60
N LYS A 202 -4.18 11.52 1.20
CA LYS A 202 -4.63 10.15 0.95
C LYS A 202 -4.09 9.20 2.01
N ILE A 203 -4.93 8.23 2.39
CA ILE A 203 -4.50 7.05 3.14
C ILE A 203 -4.82 5.81 2.31
N ILE A 204 -3.81 4.97 2.13
CA ILE A 204 -3.92 3.69 1.42
C ILE A 204 -3.49 2.59 2.38
N ILE A 205 -4.42 1.74 2.77
CA ILE A 205 -4.19 0.59 3.65
C ILE A 205 -4.29 -0.68 2.83
N VAL A 206 -3.27 -1.52 2.88
CA VAL A 206 -3.25 -2.80 2.17
C VAL A 206 -2.81 -3.88 3.13
N SER A 207 -3.56 -4.98 3.22
CA SER A 207 -3.18 -6.10 4.08
C SER A 207 -3.84 -7.41 3.66
N THR A 208 -3.22 -8.52 4.06
CA THR A 208 -3.93 -9.77 4.33
C THR A 208 -4.58 -9.66 5.71
N PRO A 209 -5.69 -10.34 6.00
CA PRO A 209 -6.32 -10.31 7.32
C PRO A 209 -5.48 -11.05 8.36
N LYS A 210 -5.60 -10.62 9.61
CA LYS A 210 -5.01 -11.29 10.77
C LYS A 210 -5.91 -11.15 11.99
N GLY A 211 -6.86 -12.05 12.14
CA GLY A 211 -7.80 -12.03 13.25
C GLY A 211 -8.72 -10.79 13.29
N MET A 212 -9.48 -10.66 14.39
CA MET A 212 -10.45 -9.57 14.58
C MET A 212 -9.79 -8.38 15.29
N ASN A 213 -8.90 -7.69 14.61
CA ASN A 213 -8.11 -6.57 15.13
C ASN A 213 -8.59 -5.20 14.61
N HIS A 214 -7.74 -4.17 14.72
CA HIS A 214 -8.05 -2.82 14.23
C HIS A 214 -8.37 -2.81 12.72
N PHE A 215 -7.60 -3.56 11.90
CA PHE A 215 -7.85 -3.68 10.46
C PHE A 215 -9.22 -4.30 10.18
N TYR A 216 -9.62 -5.34 10.92
CA TYR A 216 -10.93 -5.95 10.79
C TYR A 216 -12.06 -4.94 11.07
N ARG A 217 -11.95 -4.15 12.15
CA ARG A 217 -12.96 -3.13 12.47
C ARG A 217 -13.08 -2.11 11.35
N MET A 218 -11.95 -1.59 10.86
CA MET A 218 -11.94 -0.61 9.76
C MET A 218 -12.52 -1.19 8.47
N TRP A 219 -12.15 -2.43 8.13
CA TRP A 219 -12.68 -3.14 6.96
C TRP A 219 -14.19 -3.30 7.04
N HIS A 220 -14.67 -3.82 8.13
CA HIS A 220 -16.09 -4.07 8.35
C HIS A 220 -16.94 -2.78 8.35
N ASP A 221 -16.41 -1.71 8.92
CA ASP A 221 -17.06 -0.41 8.88
C ASP A 221 -17.04 0.19 7.46
N ALA A 222 -16.00 -0.04 6.68
CA ALA A 222 -15.93 0.38 5.28
C ALA A 222 -16.96 -0.37 4.41
N GLU A 223 -17.10 -1.70 4.59
CA GLU A 223 -18.12 -2.49 3.89
C GLU A 223 -19.56 -2.01 4.19
N LYS A 224 -19.80 -1.53 5.40
CA LYS A 224 -21.11 -1.01 5.84
C LYS A 224 -21.29 0.49 5.58
N GLY A 225 -20.33 1.15 4.95
CA GLY A 225 -20.36 2.60 4.72
C GLY A 225 -20.37 3.45 5.99
N ARG A 226 -19.78 2.93 7.08
CA ARG A 226 -19.69 3.64 8.37
C ARG A 226 -18.46 4.51 8.51
N ASN A 227 -17.48 4.35 7.63
CA ASN A 227 -16.32 5.20 7.51
C ASN A 227 -16.14 5.66 6.06
N GLU A 228 -15.17 6.54 5.81
CA GLU A 228 -14.91 7.12 4.49
C GLU A 228 -14.02 6.25 3.60
N TYR A 229 -13.56 5.09 4.08
CA TYR A 229 -12.68 4.20 3.31
C TYR A 229 -13.45 3.46 2.24
N VAL A 230 -12.88 3.43 1.03
CA VAL A 230 -13.38 2.61 -0.08
C VAL A 230 -12.76 1.21 0.04
N PRO A 231 -13.55 0.18 0.33
CA PRO A 231 -13.04 -1.18 0.45
C PRO A 231 -12.80 -1.78 -0.93
N THR A 232 -11.68 -2.46 -1.08
CA THR A 232 -11.37 -3.26 -2.28
C THR A 232 -10.88 -4.63 -1.84
N GLU A 233 -11.60 -5.66 -2.24
CA GLU A 233 -11.22 -7.05 -2.04
C GLU A 233 -10.75 -7.65 -3.35
N VAL A 234 -9.75 -8.53 -3.28
CA VAL A 234 -9.25 -9.33 -4.39
C VAL A 234 -9.37 -10.79 -4.01
N HIS A 235 -10.03 -11.56 -4.85
CA HIS A 235 -10.14 -13.00 -4.64
C HIS A 235 -8.89 -13.71 -5.15
N TRP A 236 -8.46 -14.78 -4.50
CA TRP A 236 -7.25 -15.52 -4.87
C TRP A 236 -7.27 -16.05 -6.33
N SER A 237 -8.44 -16.40 -6.85
CA SER A 237 -8.63 -16.91 -8.22
C SER A 237 -8.52 -15.84 -9.30
N GLU A 238 -8.46 -14.56 -8.95
CA GLU A 238 -8.20 -13.48 -9.90
C GLU A 238 -6.73 -13.44 -10.36
N VAL A 239 -5.85 -14.14 -9.63
CA VAL A 239 -4.44 -14.26 -10.00
C VAL A 239 -4.30 -15.35 -11.06
N PRO A 240 -3.74 -15.06 -12.24
CA PRO A 240 -3.52 -16.03 -13.28
C PRO A 240 -2.75 -17.27 -12.80
N GLY A 241 -3.23 -18.45 -13.23
CA GLY A 241 -2.64 -19.73 -12.83
C GLY A 241 -3.11 -20.29 -11.48
N ARG A 242 -3.94 -19.55 -10.74
CA ARG A 242 -4.56 -20.04 -9.50
C ARG A 242 -5.94 -20.63 -9.77
N ASP A 243 -5.98 -21.92 -10.00
CA ASP A 243 -7.19 -22.71 -10.23
C ASP A 243 -7.49 -23.67 -9.06
N ALA A 244 -8.48 -24.53 -9.20
CA ALA A 244 -8.84 -25.51 -8.19
C ALA A 244 -7.70 -26.50 -7.89
N LYS A 245 -6.87 -26.84 -8.88
CA LYS A 245 -5.71 -27.71 -8.71
C LYS A 245 -4.64 -27.02 -7.86
N TRP A 246 -4.35 -25.76 -8.18
CA TRP A 246 -3.44 -24.93 -7.40
C TRP A 246 -3.92 -24.80 -5.93
N LYS A 247 -5.24 -24.57 -5.71
CA LYS A 247 -5.83 -24.52 -4.36
C LYS A 247 -5.59 -25.82 -3.61
N ALA A 248 -5.90 -26.96 -4.21
CA ALA A 248 -5.74 -28.28 -3.59
C ALA A 248 -4.26 -28.54 -3.24
N GLN A 249 -3.32 -28.21 -4.13
CA GLN A 249 -1.88 -28.36 -3.86
C GLN A 249 -1.40 -27.43 -2.75
N THR A 250 -1.88 -26.20 -2.69
CA THR A 250 -1.51 -25.24 -1.64
C THR A 250 -2.01 -25.69 -0.29
N ILE A 251 -3.26 -26.20 -0.20
CA ILE A 251 -3.82 -26.75 1.04
C ILE A 251 -3.02 -27.98 1.48
N ALA A 252 -2.67 -28.90 0.57
CA ALA A 252 -1.88 -30.09 0.87
C ALA A 252 -0.48 -29.77 1.43
N ASN A 253 0.14 -28.67 0.96
CA ASN A 253 1.47 -28.24 1.40
C ASN A 253 1.45 -27.34 2.65
N THR A 254 0.28 -26.84 3.05
CA THR A 254 0.11 -25.94 4.20
C THR A 254 -0.96 -26.48 5.14
N SER A 255 -2.13 -25.86 5.12
CA SER A 255 -3.35 -26.35 5.79
C SER A 255 -4.56 -25.62 5.23
N GLU A 256 -5.75 -26.19 5.41
CA GLU A 256 -7.00 -25.52 5.03
C GLU A 256 -7.19 -24.20 5.79
N GLN A 257 -6.84 -24.19 7.08
CA GLN A 257 -6.94 -22.98 7.91
C GLN A 257 -6.00 -21.87 7.42
N GLN A 258 -4.76 -22.22 7.07
CA GLN A 258 -3.81 -21.26 6.52
C GLN A 258 -4.28 -20.74 5.17
N PHE A 259 -4.84 -21.59 4.30
CA PHE A 259 -5.40 -21.17 3.01
C PHE A 259 -6.54 -20.18 3.18
N LYS A 260 -7.45 -20.43 4.11
CA LYS A 260 -8.56 -19.52 4.43
C LYS A 260 -8.08 -18.14 4.84
N VAL A 261 -7.06 -18.04 5.70
CA VAL A 261 -6.54 -16.74 6.15
C VAL A 261 -5.74 -16.05 5.06
N GLU A 262 -4.79 -16.75 4.43
CA GLU A 262 -3.78 -16.12 3.57
C GLU A 262 -4.26 -15.91 2.13
N PHE A 263 -5.22 -16.71 1.66
CA PHE A 263 -5.70 -16.68 0.29
C PHE A 263 -7.20 -16.37 0.16
N GLU A 264 -8.06 -16.92 1.00
CA GLU A 264 -9.48 -16.58 1.02
C GLU A 264 -9.79 -15.34 1.86
N CYS A 265 -8.77 -14.77 2.51
CA CYS A 265 -8.87 -13.55 3.30
C CYS A 265 -9.93 -13.62 4.41
N GLU A 266 -10.13 -14.79 5.01
CA GLU A 266 -11.04 -14.94 6.12
C GLU A 266 -10.45 -14.39 7.42
N PHE A 267 -11.24 -13.60 8.14
CA PHE A 267 -10.92 -13.17 9.50
C PHE A 267 -11.19 -14.31 10.48
N LEU A 268 -10.26 -15.22 10.63
CA LEU A 268 -10.34 -16.23 11.65
C LEU A 268 -9.88 -15.63 12.98
N GLY A 269 -10.62 -15.88 14.06
CA GLY A 269 -10.19 -15.53 15.41
C GLY A 269 -8.86 -16.20 15.75
N SER A 270 -8.13 -15.66 16.71
CA SER A 270 -6.84 -16.23 17.10
C SER A 270 -7.00 -17.69 17.55
N VAL A 271 -6.00 -18.52 17.25
CA VAL A 271 -5.95 -19.93 17.65
C VAL A 271 -5.95 -20.08 19.17
N ASP A 272 -5.60 -19.00 19.87
CA ASP A 272 -5.48 -18.91 21.34
C ASP A 272 -6.76 -18.41 22.05
N THR A 273 -7.90 -18.36 21.37
CA THR A 273 -9.16 -18.02 22.05
C THR A 273 -9.73 -19.24 22.76
N LEU A 274 -10.24 -19.02 23.97
CA LEU A 274 -10.89 -20.04 24.81
C LEU A 274 -12.06 -20.74 24.10
N ILE A 275 -12.66 -20.08 23.11
CA ILE A 275 -13.76 -20.59 22.27
C ILE A 275 -13.34 -20.51 20.81
N ALA A 276 -13.41 -21.62 20.08
CA ALA A 276 -13.09 -21.65 18.66
C ALA A 276 -13.96 -20.64 17.88
N PRO A 277 -13.39 -19.89 16.92
CA PRO A 277 -14.11 -18.87 16.15
C PRO A 277 -15.35 -19.39 15.42
N SER A 278 -15.33 -20.65 14.96
CA SER A 278 -16.47 -21.32 14.36
C SER A 278 -17.63 -21.50 15.35
N LYS A 279 -17.33 -21.72 16.63
CA LYS A 279 -18.33 -21.80 17.70
C LYS A 279 -18.89 -20.41 18.05
N LEU A 280 -18.03 -19.37 18.08
CA LEU A 280 -18.47 -17.99 18.29
C LEU A 280 -19.40 -17.50 17.17
N LYS A 281 -19.12 -17.84 15.91
CA LYS A 281 -20.02 -17.57 14.76
C LYS A 281 -21.37 -18.29 14.88
N ALA A 282 -21.40 -19.47 15.48
CA ALA A 282 -22.61 -20.26 15.65
C ALA A 282 -23.42 -19.91 16.91
N MET A 283 -22.88 -19.09 17.80
CA MET A 283 -23.59 -18.64 19.00
C MET A 283 -24.68 -17.66 18.64
N ALA A 284 -25.93 -17.98 19.02
CA ALA A 284 -27.04 -17.06 18.88
C ALA A 284 -26.78 -15.80 19.71
N TYR A 285 -26.88 -14.64 19.09
CA TYR A 285 -26.82 -13.34 19.75
C TYR A 285 -28.22 -12.98 20.25
N ASN A 286 -28.35 -12.84 21.57
CA ASN A 286 -29.53 -12.23 22.16
C ASN A 286 -29.20 -10.78 22.54
N ASP A 287 -30.08 -9.86 22.20
CA ASP A 287 -29.95 -8.48 22.64
C ASP A 287 -29.89 -8.42 24.18
N PRO A 288 -29.03 -7.59 24.76
CA PRO A 288 -28.95 -7.46 26.21
C PRO A 288 -30.32 -7.00 26.76
N VAL A 289 -30.81 -7.72 27.76
CA VAL A 289 -32.06 -7.35 28.41
C VAL A 289 -31.85 -5.96 29.07
N GLN A 290 -32.66 -4.99 28.68
CA GLN A 290 -32.54 -3.59 29.10
C GLN A 290 -32.76 -3.35 30.60
N THR A 291 -33.02 -4.36 31.36
CA THR A 291 -33.33 -4.24 32.82
C THR A 291 -32.52 -5.23 33.66
N LEU A 292 -31.25 -4.92 33.85
CA LEU A 292 -30.58 -5.31 35.08
C LEU A 292 -30.67 -4.09 36.04
N SER A 293 -31.70 -4.05 36.83
CA SER A 293 -31.79 -3.14 37.99
C SER A 293 -30.69 -3.53 38.98
N LEU A 294 -29.67 -2.68 39.13
CA LEU A 294 -28.60 -2.81 40.13
C LEU A 294 -29.06 -2.56 41.58
N ILE A 295 -30.36 -2.65 41.86
CA ILE A 295 -30.93 -2.31 43.19
C ILE A 295 -31.01 -3.54 44.10
N HIS A 296 -30.56 -4.70 43.70
CA HIS A 296 -30.68 -5.93 44.51
C HIS A 296 -29.36 -6.70 44.65
N ILE A 297 -28.29 -5.99 44.99
CA ILE A 297 -27.12 -6.60 45.63
C ILE A 297 -26.84 -5.90 46.94
#